data_275ee548561f584395b45eabb7851630
#
_entry.id   275ee548561f584395b45eabb7851630
#
_cell.length_a   1.000
_cell.length_b   1.000
_cell.length_c   1.000
_cell.angle_alpha   90.00
_cell.angle_beta   90.00
_cell.angle_gamma   90.00
#
_symmetry.space_group_name_H-M   'P 1'
#
loop_
_entity.id
_entity.type
_entity.pdbx_description
1 polymer ?
#
loop_
_entity_poly.entity_id
_entity_poly.type
_entity_poly.pdbx_seq_one_letter_code
_entity_poly.pdbx_strand_id
1 'polypeptide(L)'
;FLFDLSHARVTCYNKNINFDRYKNNLPLDRAIQLHICTFGIDKESGLAYDAHNYPNEEELLEIQKLIKNYKSIEYLTVEYYRDIENLEASLKRVRELV
;
A
#
# COMPACT_ATOMS: atom_id res chain seq x y z
N PHE A 1 11.08 9.88 4.35
CA PHE A 1 10.01 9.87 3.33
C PHE A 1 9.06 8.72 3.62
N LEU A 2 7.79 9.03 3.65
CA LEU A 2 6.71 8.06 3.84
C LEU A 2 6.15 7.68 2.47
N PHE A 3 6.04 6.39 2.19
CA PHE A 3 5.42 5.91 0.96
C PHE A 3 4.05 5.31 1.27
N ASP A 4 3.00 5.95 0.78
CA ASP A 4 1.63 5.46 0.89
C ASP A 4 1.28 4.66 -0.36
N LEU A 5 1.18 3.34 -0.20
CA LEU A 5 0.97 2.42 -1.31
C LEU A 5 -0.39 2.64 -1.97
N SER A 6 -1.43 2.85 -1.17
CA SER A 6 -2.78 3.07 -1.69
C SER A 6 -2.88 4.36 -2.50
N HIS A 7 -2.32 5.46 -2.00
CA HIS A 7 -2.31 6.74 -2.72
C HIS A 7 -1.58 6.61 -4.05
N ALA A 8 -0.46 5.90 -4.08
CA ALA A 8 0.27 5.66 -5.32
C ALA A 8 -0.57 4.86 -6.33
N ARG A 9 -1.26 3.82 -5.87
CA ARG A 9 -2.16 3.02 -6.71
C ARG A 9 -3.31 3.87 -7.27
N VAL A 10 -3.93 4.71 -6.43
CA VAL A 10 -5.01 5.62 -6.85
C VAL A 10 -4.52 6.57 -7.94
N THR A 11 -3.37 7.19 -7.74
CA THR A 11 -2.78 8.10 -8.73
C THR A 11 -2.53 7.40 -10.05
N CYS A 12 -1.91 6.22 -10.01
CA CYS A 12 -1.59 5.47 -11.22
C CYS A 12 -2.85 5.01 -11.95
N TYR A 13 -3.85 4.52 -11.23
CA TYR A 13 -5.10 4.09 -11.82
C TYR A 13 -5.82 5.26 -12.53
N ASN A 14 -5.97 6.38 -11.83
CA ASN A 14 -6.73 7.52 -12.37
C ASN A 14 -6.02 8.22 -13.52
N LYS A 15 -4.70 8.20 -13.54
CA LYS A 15 -3.90 8.82 -14.61
C LYS A 15 -3.42 7.84 -15.69
N ASN A 16 -3.82 6.58 -15.58
CA ASN A 16 -3.42 5.51 -16.49
C ASN A 16 -1.90 5.41 -16.61
N ILE A 17 -1.22 5.38 -15.45
CA ILE A 17 0.23 5.24 -15.34
C ILE A 17 0.55 3.84 -14.85
N ASN A 18 1.58 3.22 -15.40
CA ASN A 18 2.07 1.93 -14.90
C ASN A 18 2.66 2.11 -13.49
N PHE A 19 2.18 1.29 -12.55
CA PHE A 19 2.57 1.41 -11.14
C PHE A 19 4.06 1.16 -10.92
N ASP A 20 4.63 0.13 -11.53
CA ASP A 20 6.05 -0.18 -11.37
C ASP A 20 6.93 0.94 -11.89
N ARG A 21 6.56 1.52 -13.03
CA ARG A 21 7.27 2.65 -13.62
C ARG A 21 7.19 3.89 -12.71
N TYR A 22 6.01 4.16 -12.17
CA TYR A 22 5.81 5.26 -11.22
C TYR A 22 6.68 5.06 -9.96
N LYS A 23 6.61 3.87 -9.39
CA LYS A 23 7.36 3.50 -8.20
C LYS A 23 8.87 3.65 -8.40
N ASN A 24 9.38 3.22 -9.57
CA ASN A 24 10.80 3.27 -9.87
C ASN A 24 11.36 4.70 -10.00
N ASN A 25 10.50 5.69 -10.15
CA ASN A 25 10.88 7.10 -10.19
C ASN A 25 10.81 7.79 -8.84
N LEU A 26 10.44 7.07 -7.77
CA LEU A 26 10.38 7.60 -6.41
C LEU A 26 11.68 7.31 -5.66
N PRO A 27 12.07 8.17 -4.70
CA PRO A 27 13.27 7.96 -3.89
C PRO A 27 13.03 6.92 -2.77
N LEU A 28 12.69 5.69 -3.14
CA LEU A 28 12.33 4.64 -2.19
C LEU A 28 13.50 4.20 -1.30
N ASP A 29 14.73 4.45 -1.71
CA ASP A 29 15.91 4.25 -0.87
C ASP A 29 15.95 5.17 0.35
N ARG A 30 15.11 6.21 0.37
CA ARG A 30 14.92 7.14 1.48
C ARG A 30 13.61 6.90 2.24
N ALA A 31 12.80 5.94 1.83
CA ALA A 31 11.56 5.63 2.50
C ALA A 31 11.84 4.97 3.85
N ILE A 32 11.24 5.49 4.92
CA ILE A 32 11.36 4.93 6.27
C ILE A 32 10.07 4.31 6.76
N GLN A 33 8.95 4.64 6.13
CA GLN A 33 7.62 4.17 6.53
C GLN A 33 6.76 3.84 5.32
N LEU A 34 6.01 2.75 5.42
CA LEU A 34 4.99 2.37 4.44
C LEU A 34 3.61 2.46 5.09
N HIS A 35 2.64 3.02 4.38
CA HIS A 35 1.22 2.93 4.71
C HIS A 35 0.55 1.93 3.78
N ILE A 36 -0.26 1.04 4.35
CA ILE A 36 -0.79 -0.13 3.65
C ILE A 36 -2.30 -0.20 3.81
N CYS A 37 -3.00 -0.21 2.70
CA CYS A 37 -4.41 -0.56 2.60
C CYS A 37 -4.72 -0.84 1.13
N THR A 38 -5.95 -1.23 0.82
CA THR A 38 -6.37 -1.43 -0.56
C THR A 38 -7.32 -0.32 -0.97
N PHE A 39 -7.09 0.26 -2.13
CA PHE A 39 -7.95 1.31 -2.68
C PHE A 39 -9.27 0.73 -3.20
N GLY A 40 -10.26 1.59 -3.41
CA GLY A 40 -11.53 1.24 -4.03
C GLY A 40 -11.74 1.98 -5.34
N ILE A 41 -12.77 1.56 -6.08
CA ILE A 41 -13.17 2.23 -7.33
C ILE A 41 -14.63 2.66 -7.17
N ASP A 42 -14.89 3.96 -7.40
CA ASP A 42 -16.24 4.49 -7.40
C ASP A 42 -16.97 4.02 -8.66
N LYS A 43 -18.09 3.34 -8.47
CA LYS A 43 -18.87 2.77 -9.56
C LYS A 43 -19.50 3.83 -10.47
N GLU A 44 -19.81 5.00 -9.95
CA GLU A 44 -20.44 6.08 -10.75
C GLU A 44 -19.43 6.81 -11.61
N SER A 45 -18.30 7.21 -11.04
CA SER A 45 -17.28 7.97 -11.75
C SER A 45 -16.25 7.10 -12.46
N GLY A 46 -16.08 5.85 -12.03
CA GLY A 46 -15.01 4.97 -12.49
C GLY A 46 -13.64 5.34 -11.96
N LEU A 47 -13.54 6.31 -11.06
CA LEU A 47 -12.27 6.75 -10.48
C LEU A 47 -11.91 5.93 -9.25
N ALA A 48 -10.61 5.72 -9.06
CA ALA A 48 -10.08 5.14 -7.83
C ALA A 48 -10.09 6.17 -6.71
N TYR A 49 -10.26 5.70 -5.48
CA TYR A 49 -10.22 6.54 -4.29
C TYR A 49 -9.57 5.78 -3.12
N ASP A 50 -9.11 6.51 -2.12
CA ASP A 50 -8.44 5.95 -0.95
C ASP A 50 -9.49 5.40 0.04
N ALA A 51 -9.88 4.14 -0.18
CA ALA A 51 -10.99 3.52 0.55
C ALA A 51 -10.61 2.94 1.92
N HIS A 52 -9.32 2.83 2.21
CA HIS A 52 -8.80 2.15 3.41
C HIS A 52 -9.42 0.75 3.61
N ASN A 53 -9.44 -0.03 2.53
CA ASN A 53 -9.93 -1.40 2.59
C ASN A 53 -8.87 -2.35 3.18
N TYR A 54 -9.29 -3.54 3.58
CA TYR A 54 -8.41 -4.60 4.03
C TYR A 54 -7.30 -4.83 2.99
N PRO A 55 -6.01 -4.91 3.40
CA PRO A 55 -4.92 -5.16 2.46
C PRO A 55 -5.10 -6.51 1.75
N ASN A 56 -5.21 -6.48 0.42
CA ASN A 56 -5.34 -7.70 -0.37
C ASN A 56 -3.97 -8.36 -0.63
N GLU A 57 -4.00 -9.55 -1.22
CA GLU A 57 -2.75 -10.31 -1.47
C GLU A 57 -1.79 -9.57 -2.40
N GLU A 58 -2.29 -8.83 -3.38
CA GLU A 58 -1.45 -8.04 -4.29
C GLU A 58 -0.64 -7.01 -3.52
N GLU A 59 -1.31 -6.29 -2.60
CA GLU A 59 -0.64 -5.28 -1.78
C GLU A 59 0.32 -5.90 -0.78
N LEU A 60 -0.04 -7.03 -0.18
CA LEU A 60 0.85 -7.75 0.73
C LEU A 60 2.13 -8.23 0.03
N LEU A 61 2.01 -8.72 -1.20
CA LEU A 61 3.17 -9.12 -2.00
C LEU A 61 4.05 -7.93 -2.36
N GLU A 62 3.44 -6.78 -2.68
CA GLU A 62 4.18 -5.55 -2.98
C GLU A 62 4.98 -5.08 -1.75
N ILE A 63 4.37 -5.14 -0.57
CA ILE A 63 5.04 -4.80 0.68
C ILE A 63 6.25 -5.69 0.92
N GLN A 64 6.10 -6.98 0.71
CA GLN A 64 7.19 -7.93 0.88
C GLN A 64 8.37 -7.59 -0.04
N LYS A 65 8.10 -7.25 -1.29
CA LYS A 65 9.12 -6.81 -2.24
C LYS A 65 9.82 -5.53 -1.79
N LEU A 66 9.04 -4.55 -1.33
CA LEU A 66 9.57 -3.26 -0.89
C LEU A 66 10.49 -3.42 0.32
N ILE A 67 10.08 -4.19 1.31
CA ILE A 67 10.89 -4.46 2.51
C ILE A 67 12.18 -5.17 2.14
N LYS A 68 12.10 -6.12 1.23
CA LYS A 68 13.27 -6.88 0.78
C LYS A 68 14.28 -5.99 0.04
N ASN A 69 13.78 -5.07 -0.78
CA ASN A 69 14.62 -4.26 -1.66
C ASN A 69 15.13 -2.97 -1.02
N TYR A 70 14.41 -2.43 -0.03
CA TYR A 70 14.71 -1.13 0.58
C TYR A 70 14.90 -1.27 2.10
N LYS A 71 16.14 -1.38 2.53
CA LYS A 71 16.49 -1.61 3.95
C LYS A 71 16.30 -0.38 4.83
N SER A 72 16.03 0.78 4.24
CA SER A 72 15.70 2.00 4.99
C SER A 72 14.32 1.95 5.65
N ILE A 73 13.42 1.09 5.18
CA ILE A 73 12.06 0.99 5.70
C ILE A 73 12.08 0.37 7.10
N GLU A 74 11.61 1.14 8.09
CA GLU A 74 11.59 0.74 9.50
C GLU A 74 10.17 0.54 10.05
N TYR A 75 9.17 1.19 9.46
CA TYR A 75 7.81 1.23 9.98
C TYR A 75 6.79 0.83 8.92
N LEU A 76 5.83 0.00 9.33
CA LEU A 76 4.68 -0.39 8.50
C LEU A 76 3.41 -0.03 9.26
N THR A 77 2.54 0.76 8.64
CA THR A 77 1.26 1.15 9.22
C THR A 77 0.13 0.58 8.38
N VAL A 78 -0.70 -0.27 8.98
CA VAL A 78 -1.92 -0.79 8.34
C VAL A 78 -3.04 0.22 8.58
N GLU A 79 -3.55 0.81 7.50
CA GLU A 79 -4.62 1.81 7.56
C GLU A 79 -5.99 1.19 7.29
N TYR A 80 -6.41 0.29 8.19
CA TYR A 80 -7.72 -0.35 8.14
C TYR A 80 -8.39 -0.20 9.50
N TYR A 81 -9.53 0.48 9.55
CA TYR A 81 -10.14 0.90 10.81
C TYR A 81 -11.57 0.41 11.02
N ARG A 82 -12.11 -0.41 10.11
CA ARG A 82 -13.54 -0.74 10.13
C ARG A 82 -13.93 -1.73 11.20
N ASP A 83 -13.08 -2.69 11.52
CA ASP A 83 -13.31 -3.64 12.60
C ASP A 83 -11.97 -4.17 13.13
N ILE A 84 -12.00 -4.54 14.42
CA ILE A 84 -10.81 -4.99 15.14
C ILE A 84 -10.32 -6.34 14.65
N GLU A 85 -11.22 -7.26 14.33
CA GLU A 85 -10.85 -8.62 13.91
C GLU A 85 -10.01 -8.59 12.63
N ASN A 86 -10.46 -7.85 11.63
CA ASN A 86 -9.72 -7.73 10.37
C ASN A 86 -8.46 -6.88 10.51
N LEU A 87 -8.45 -5.89 11.41
CA LEU A 87 -7.24 -5.14 11.71
C LEU A 87 -6.18 -6.06 12.33
N GLU A 88 -6.55 -6.85 13.33
CA GLU A 88 -5.65 -7.81 13.96
C GLU A 88 -5.14 -8.85 12.96
N ALA A 89 -6.01 -9.35 12.08
CA ALA A 89 -5.63 -10.29 11.03
C ALA A 89 -4.64 -9.67 10.06
N SER A 90 -4.85 -8.40 9.68
CA SER A 90 -3.92 -7.65 8.81
C SER A 90 -2.55 -7.51 9.45
N LEU A 91 -2.50 -7.11 10.72
CA LEU A 91 -1.25 -6.95 11.46
C LEU A 91 -0.49 -8.27 11.58
N LYS A 92 -1.20 -9.36 11.87
CA LYS A 92 -0.62 -10.70 11.93
C LYS A 92 -0.02 -11.10 10.58
N ARG A 93 -0.78 -10.88 9.50
CA ARG A 93 -0.34 -11.22 8.16
C ARG A 93 0.91 -10.44 7.76
N VAL A 94 0.93 -9.15 8.05
CA VAL A 94 2.11 -8.31 7.78
C VAL A 94 3.33 -8.79 8.57
N ARG A 95 3.16 -9.16 9.83
CA ARG A 95 4.25 -9.70 10.64
C ARG A 95 4.84 -10.98 10.06
N GLU A 96 4.01 -11.82 9.45
CA GLU A 96 4.46 -13.06 8.80
C GLU A 96 5.31 -12.78 7.55
N LEU A 97 5.16 -11.61 6.93
CA LEU A 97 5.89 -11.24 5.72
C LEU A 97 7.29 -10.66 5.99
N VAL A 98 7.54 -10.23 7.22
CA VAL A 98 8.81 -9.58 7.59
C VAL A 98 9.73 -10.50 8.47
#